data_b7b962aadc4420f76314f6d631ea74d4
#
_entry.id   b7b962aadc4420f76314f6d631ea74d4
#
_cell.length_a   1.000
_cell.length_b   1.000
_cell.length_c   1.000
_cell.angle_alpha   90.00
_cell.angle_beta   90.00
_cell.angle_gamma   90.00
#
_symmetry.space_group_name_H-M   'P 1'
#
loop_
_entity.id
_entity.type
_entity.pdbx_description
1 polymer ?
#
loop_
_entity_poly.entity_id
_entity_poly.type
_entity_poly.pdbx_seq_one_letter_code
_entity_poly.pdbx_strand_id
1 'polypeptide(L)'
;MARKLMVALAVVVTASVAVLQGQGKRAAGPSVDVFKSATCGCCAKWVDHMRNAGFAVHVSDLEEPELQKIKGRYGVPASARSCHTAPVEGFTVEGHVPASEEKRLLKEKPAVVGIAVPGMPLGSPGMEVSGVKPHPYNVLTFDKQGATTVYSVQKP
;
A
#
# COMPACT_ATOMS: atom_id res chain seq x y z
N MET A 1 -34.54 -28.57 -76.31
CA MET A 1 -33.18 -28.54 -75.76
C MET A 1 -33.18 -27.57 -74.60
N ALA A 2 -33.30 -28.07 -73.40
CA ALA A 2 -33.37 -27.24 -72.21
C ALA A 2 -32.06 -27.26 -71.46
N ARG A 3 -31.38 -26.11 -71.41
CA ARG A 3 -30.12 -25.93 -70.68
C ARG A 3 -30.48 -25.62 -69.17
N LYS A 4 -30.20 -26.57 -68.28
CA LYS A 4 -30.33 -26.38 -66.84
C LYS A 4 -29.18 -25.50 -66.34
N LEU A 5 -29.53 -24.34 -65.83
CA LEU A 5 -28.59 -23.45 -65.15
C LEU A 5 -28.50 -23.89 -63.66
N MET A 6 -27.36 -24.45 -63.28
CA MET A 6 -27.08 -24.71 -61.87
C MET A 6 -26.49 -23.45 -61.24
N VAL A 7 -27.26 -22.87 -60.32
CA VAL A 7 -26.76 -21.78 -59.45
C VAL A 7 -26.11 -22.43 -58.24
N ALA A 8 -24.79 -22.34 -58.16
CA ALA A 8 -24.03 -22.76 -56.97
C ALA A 8 -24.14 -21.65 -55.90
N LEU A 9 -24.82 -21.97 -54.81
CA LEU A 9 -24.92 -21.09 -53.64
C LEU A 9 -23.68 -21.29 -52.78
N ALA A 10 -22.72 -20.34 -52.81
CA ALA A 10 -21.56 -20.33 -51.94
C ALA A 10 -21.98 -19.79 -50.57
N VAL A 11 -22.07 -20.68 -49.57
CA VAL A 11 -22.25 -20.28 -48.16
C VAL A 11 -20.90 -19.87 -47.60
N VAL A 12 -20.73 -18.56 -47.41
CA VAL A 12 -19.57 -18.01 -46.71
C VAL A 12 -19.85 -18.09 -45.20
N VAL A 13 -19.25 -19.07 -44.53
CA VAL A 13 -19.25 -19.19 -43.10
C VAL A 13 -18.17 -18.25 -42.54
N THR A 14 -18.56 -17.07 -42.08
CA THR A 14 -17.69 -16.16 -41.32
C THR A 14 -17.56 -16.68 -39.89
N ALA A 15 -16.45 -17.34 -39.59
CA ALA A 15 -16.10 -17.69 -38.20
C ALA A 15 -15.75 -16.43 -37.42
N SER A 16 -16.69 -15.93 -36.61
CA SER A 16 -16.43 -14.86 -35.65
C SER A 16 -15.56 -15.40 -34.53
N VAL A 17 -14.25 -15.12 -34.58
CA VAL A 17 -13.35 -15.37 -33.45
C VAL A 17 -13.65 -14.34 -32.37
N ALA A 18 -14.46 -14.73 -31.38
CA ALA A 18 -14.63 -13.96 -30.15
C ALA A 18 -13.31 -14.02 -29.37
N VAL A 19 -12.50 -12.95 -29.48
CA VAL A 19 -11.35 -12.75 -28.59
C VAL A 19 -11.91 -12.50 -27.20
N LEU A 20 -11.96 -13.53 -26.35
CA LEU A 20 -12.14 -13.35 -24.92
C LEU A 20 -10.91 -12.59 -24.41
N GLN A 21 -11.04 -11.27 -24.28
CA GLN A 21 -10.12 -10.47 -23.50
C GLN A 21 -10.33 -10.87 -22.03
N GLY A 22 -9.56 -11.85 -21.59
CA GLY A 22 -9.43 -12.17 -20.18
C GLY A 22 -8.90 -10.92 -19.49
N GLN A 23 -9.79 -10.14 -18.87
CA GLN A 23 -9.40 -9.18 -17.85
C GLN A 23 -8.85 -10.00 -16.68
N GLY A 24 -7.55 -10.30 -16.75
CA GLY A 24 -6.85 -10.89 -15.62
C GLY A 24 -7.09 -9.96 -14.44
N LYS A 25 -7.84 -10.42 -13.42
CA LYS A 25 -7.85 -9.78 -12.10
C LYS A 25 -6.39 -9.57 -11.76
N ARG A 26 -5.92 -8.31 -11.77
CA ARG A 26 -4.63 -7.99 -11.16
C ARG A 26 -4.73 -8.56 -9.76
N ALA A 27 -3.85 -9.50 -9.43
CA ALA A 27 -3.76 -10.00 -8.08
C ALA A 27 -3.69 -8.76 -7.18
N ALA A 28 -4.63 -8.62 -6.25
CA ALA A 28 -4.59 -7.55 -5.28
C ALA A 28 -3.23 -7.67 -4.59
N GLY A 29 -2.48 -6.56 -4.50
CA GLY A 29 -1.21 -6.55 -3.78
C GLY A 29 -1.39 -6.92 -2.31
N PRO A 30 -0.32 -6.90 -1.50
CA PRO A 30 -0.40 -7.20 -0.07
C PRO A 30 -1.53 -6.43 0.62
N SER A 31 -2.28 -7.12 1.49
CA SER A 31 -3.35 -6.49 2.26
C SER A 31 -2.78 -5.78 3.46
N VAL A 32 -3.18 -4.52 3.66
CA VAL A 32 -2.75 -3.65 4.76
C VAL A 32 -3.97 -3.14 5.50
N ASP A 33 -4.05 -3.40 6.79
CA ASP A 33 -5.06 -2.79 7.67
C ASP A 33 -4.49 -1.51 8.28
N VAL A 34 -5.20 -0.39 8.15
CA VAL A 34 -4.73 0.91 8.62
C VAL A 34 -5.64 1.43 9.73
N PHE A 35 -5.08 1.62 10.91
CA PHE A 35 -5.75 2.21 12.07
C PHE A 35 -5.31 3.66 12.23
N LYS A 36 -6.23 4.61 12.09
CA LYS A 36 -5.96 6.04 12.15
C LYS A 36 -7.11 6.82 12.79
N SER A 37 -6.89 8.09 13.15
CA SER A 37 -7.99 8.99 13.52
C SER A 37 -8.77 9.41 12.26
N ALA A 38 -10.11 9.50 12.38
CA ALA A 38 -11.00 9.99 11.32
C ALA A 38 -10.60 11.39 10.80
N THR A 39 -10.07 12.24 11.68
CA THR A 39 -9.68 13.63 11.37
C THR A 39 -8.26 13.77 10.80
N CYS A 40 -7.49 12.66 10.71
CA CYS A 40 -6.12 12.67 10.22
C CYS A 40 -6.06 12.79 8.68
N GLY A 41 -6.00 14.00 8.15
CA GLY A 41 -5.97 14.25 6.70
C GLY A 41 -4.66 13.79 6.03
N CYS A 42 -3.51 13.90 6.69
CA CYS A 42 -2.24 13.39 6.15
C CYS A 42 -2.22 11.86 6.11
N CYS A 43 -2.84 11.18 7.07
CA CYS A 43 -2.99 9.73 7.05
C CYS A 43 -3.86 9.26 5.85
N ALA A 44 -4.91 10.02 5.50
CA ALA A 44 -5.72 9.70 4.32
C ALA A 44 -4.89 9.79 3.03
N LYS A 45 -4.03 10.80 2.89
CA LYS A 45 -3.10 10.92 1.76
C LYS A 45 -2.08 9.78 1.72
N TRP A 46 -1.59 9.32 2.88
CA TRP A 46 -0.71 8.15 2.96
C TRP A 46 -1.45 6.88 2.50
N VAL A 47 -2.70 6.68 2.89
CA VAL A 47 -3.54 5.57 2.40
C VAL A 47 -3.65 5.60 0.88
N ASP A 48 -3.84 6.76 0.26
CA ASP A 48 -3.88 6.88 -1.20
C ASP A 48 -2.52 6.58 -1.84
N HIS A 49 -1.41 7.00 -1.20
CA HIS A 49 -0.06 6.63 -1.61
C HIS A 49 0.12 5.09 -1.64
N MET A 50 -0.36 4.39 -0.62
CA MET A 50 -0.28 2.93 -0.55
C MET A 50 -1.15 2.24 -1.61
N ARG A 51 -2.39 2.71 -1.81
CA ARG A 51 -3.27 2.22 -2.88
C ARG A 51 -2.66 2.40 -4.26
N ASN A 52 -2.09 3.59 -4.53
CA ASN A 52 -1.40 3.89 -5.80
C ASN A 52 -0.16 3.01 -6.01
N ALA A 53 0.47 2.58 -4.95
CA ALA A 53 1.59 1.64 -4.98
C ALA A 53 1.15 0.17 -5.16
N GLY A 54 -0.17 -0.11 -5.20
CA GLY A 54 -0.74 -1.43 -5.48
C GLY A 54 -1.10 -2.26 -4.25
N PHE A 55 -1.08 -1.69 -3.03
CA PHE A 55 -1.55 -2.37 -1.83
C PHE A 55 -3.09 -2.41 -1.77
N ALA A 56 -3.66 -3.49 -1.23
CA ALA A 56 -5.06 -3.58 -0.88
C ALA A 56 -5.25 -3.00 0.54
N VAL A 57 -5.75 -1.75 0.64
CA VAL A 57 -5.76 -1.01 1.91
C VAL A 57 -7.17 -0.97 2.51
N HIS A 58 -7.31 -1.49 3.74
CA HIS A 58 -8.50 -1.42 4.58
C HIS A 58 -8.27 -0.41 5.70
N VAL A 59 -9.20 0.53 5.87
CA VAL A 59 -9.05 1.63 6.85
C VAL A 59 -10.07 1.47 7.96
N SER A 60 -9.62 1.62 9.19
CA SER A 60 -10.43 1.71 10.41
C SER A 60 -10.14 3.03 11.12
N ASP A 61 -11.13 3.88 11.18
CA ASP A 61 -11.05 5.13 11.94
C ASP A 61 -11.34 4.86 13.42
N LEU A 62 -10.45 5.30 14.29
CA LEU A 62 -10.51 5.08 15.73
C LEU A 62 -10.37 6.40 16.50
N GLU A 63 -10.93 6.40 17.70
CA GLU A 63 -10.65 7.43 18.69
C GLU A 63 -9.24 7.25 19.27
N GLU A 64 -8.63 8.35 19.73
CA GLU A 64 -7.24 8.35 20.20
C GLU A 64 -6.93 7.28 21.26
N PRO A 65 -7.77 7.07 22.30
CA PRO A 65 -7.49 6.04 23.31
C PRO A 65 -7.43 4.62 22.73
N GLU A 66 -8.24 4.34 21.72
CA GLU A 66 -8.26 3.04 21.03
C GLU A 66 -7.05 2.90 20.12
N LEU A 67 -6.68 3.96 19.40
CA LEU A 67 -5.49 3.99 18.58
C LEU A 67 -4.23 3.73 19.40
N GLN A 68 -4.12 4.28 20.61
CA GLN A 68 -3.01 4.01 21.52
C GLN A 68 -2.96 2.54 21.97
N LYS A 69 -4.11 1.90 22.19
CA LYS A 69 -4.18 0.46 22.49
C LYS A 69 -3.71 -0.39 21.31
N ILE A 70 -4.10 0.00 20.09
CA ILE A 70 -3.65 -0.66 18.83
C ILE A 70 -2.12 -0.57 18.72
N LYS A 71 -1.53 0.63 18.92
CA LYS A 71 -0.06 0.80 18.88
C LYS A 71 0.64 -0.15 19.88
N GLY A 72 0.12 -0.26 21.09
CA GLY A 72 0.63 -1.21 22.10
C GLY A 72 0.48 -2.67 21.68
N ARG A 73 -0.69 -3.05 21.14
CA ARG A 73 -0.96 -4.41 20.64
C ARG A 73 0.01 -4.84 19.56
N TYR A 74 0.35 -3.93 18.64
CA TYR A 74 1.26 -4.19 17.53
C TYR A 74 2.74 -3.89 17.85
N GLY A 75 3.06 -3.71 19.14
CA GLY A 75 4.43 -3.61 19.63
C GLY A 75 5.15 -2.32 19.27
N VAL A 76 4.41 -1.25 18.93
CA VAL A 76 5.03 0.04 18.58
C VAL A 76 5.59 0.70 19.83
N PRO A 77 6.93 0.85 19.97
CA PRO A 77 7.52 1.50 21.12
C PRO A 77 7.22 3.00 21.14
N ALA A 78 7.17 3.61 22.29
CA ALA A 78 6.83 5.02 22.44
C ALA A 78 7.71 5.95 21.58
N SER A 79 8.99 5.62 21.42
CA SER A 79 9.97 6.36 20.62
C SER A 79 9.70 6.32 19.11
N ALA A 80 8.94 5.31 18.62
CA ALA A 80 8.65 5.13 17.21
C ALA A 80 7.23 5.57 16.81
N ARG A 81 6.38 5.96 17.80
CA ARG A 81 4.97 6.29 17.53
C ARG A 81 4.81 7.49 16.60
N SER A 82 3.80 7.39 15.75
CA SER A 82 3.36 8.41 14.81
C SER A 82 1.83 8.45 14.75
N CYS A 83 1.25 8.94 13.66
CA CYS A 83 -0.20 9.24 13.58
C CYS A 83 -1.09 8.02 13.26
N HIS A 84 -0.56 6.96 12.65
CA HIS A 84 -1.32 5.74 12.31
C HIS A 84 -0.46 4.50 12.43
N THR A 85 -1.12 3.34 12.55
CA THR A 85 -0.49 2.02 12.65
C THR A 85 -1.08 1.12 11.58
N ALA A 86 -0.24 0.40 10.84
CA ALA A 86 -0.65 -0.42 9.72
C ALA A 86 0.02 -1.80 9.76
N PRO A 87 -0.63 -2.83 10.33
CA PRO A 87 -0.15 -4.21 10.21
C PRO A 87 -0.26 -4.72 8.78
N VAL A 88 0.78 -5.44 8.33
CA VAL A 88 0.88 -6.06 7.02
C VAL A 88 1.72 -7.33 7.09
N GLU A 89 1.18 -8.47 6.64
CA GLU A 89 1.88 -9.77 6.55
C GLU A 89 2.75 -10.12 7.79
N GLY A 90 2.28 -9.80 9.00
CA GLY A 90 2.98 -10.08 10.26
C GLY A 90 3.97 -9.01 10.70
N PHE A 91 4.19 -7.98 9.92
CA PHE A 91 4.95 -6.79 10.31
C PHE A 91 4.01 -5.65 10.73
N THR A 92 4.57 -4.69 11.42
CA THR A 92 3.89 -3.43 11.76
C THR A 92 4.57 -2.25 11.08
N VAL A 93 3.77 -1.44 10.39
CA VAL A 93 4.21 -0.17 9.81
C VAL A 93 3.62 0.97 10.63
N GLU A 94 4.43 1.91 11.06
CA GLU A 94 4.01 3.03 11.90
C GLU A 94 4.32 4.36 11.21
N GLY A 95 3.29 5.18 11.01
CA GLY A 95 3.41 6.50 10.40
C GLY A 95 3.69 6.48 8.90
N HIS A 96 4.23 7.57 8.38
CA HIS A 96 4.32 7.86 6.95
C HIS A 96 5.49 7.17 6.23
N VAL A 97 5.57 5.85 6.37
CA VAL A 97 6.59 5.02 5.70
C VAL A 97 6.33 5.00 4.19
N PRO A 98 7.34 5.21 3.32
CA PRO A 98 7.18 5.06 1.88
C PRO A 98 6.81 3.62 1.49
N ALA A 99 5.91 3.48 0.53
CA ALA A 99 5.47 2.17 0.02
C ALA A 99 6.63 1.32 -0.54
N SER A 100 7.71 1.94 -1.02
CA SER A 100 8.93 1.27 -1.46
C SER A 100 9.64 0.54 -0.31
N GLU A 101 9.70 1.18 0.87
CA GLU A 101 10.31 0.60 2.06
C GLU A 101 9.44 -0.53 2.65
N GLU A 102 8.13 -0.39 2.56
CA GLU A 102 7.20 -1.45 2.96
C GLU A 102 7.33 -2.67 2.03
N LYS A 103 7.39 -2.47 0.71
CA LYS A 103 7.66 -3.56 -0.25
C LYS A 103 9.01 -4.22 0.01
N ARG A 104 10.02 -3.44 0.37
CA ARG A 104 11.34 -3.95 0.73
C ARG A 104 11.28 -4.80 2.00
N LEU A 105 10.57 -4.33 3.04
CA LEU A 105 10.33 -5.07 4.28
C LEU A 105 9.69 -6.43 4.00
N LEU A 106 8.62 -6.47 3.20
CA LEU A 106 7.91 -7.70 2.85
C LEU A 106 8.76 -8.67 2.03
N LYS A 107 9.69 -8.15 1.23
CA LYS A 107 10.63 -8.96 0.44
C LYS A 107 11.78 -9.51 1.29
N GLU A 108 12.40 -8.68 2.12
CA GLU A 108 13.59 -9.02 2.92
C GLU A 108 13.25 -9.83 4.17
N LYS A 109 12.06 -9.62 4.74
CA LYS A 109 11.56 -10.30 5.95
C LYS A 109 12.57 -10.32 7.10
N PRO A 110 13.12 -9.16 7.50
CA PRO A 110 14.11 -9.11 8.59
C PRO A 110 13.47 -9.53 9.91
N ALA A 111 14.31 -9.94 10.88
CA ALA A 111 13.87 -10.37 12.22
C ALA A 111 13.53 -9.16 13.11
N VAL A 112 12.51 -8.39 12.73
CA VAL A 112 12.02 -7.20 13.44
C VAL A 112 10.51 -7.27 13.64
N VAL A 113 9.94 -6.45 14.52
CA VAL A 113 8.49 -6.31 14.67
C VAL A 113 7.93 -5.46 13.53
N GLY A 114 8.64 -4.41 13.13
CA GLY A 114 8.17 -3.53 12.09
C GLY A 114 9.14 -2.39 11.76
N ILE A 115 8.61 -1.45 10.95
CA ILE A 115 9.30 -0.23 10.55
C ILE A 115 8.45 1.00 10.87
N ALA A 116 9.12 2.13 11.11
CA ALA A 116 8.45 3.37 11.50
C ALA A 116 9.08 4.62 10.87
N VAL A 117 8.24 5.62 10.63
CA VAL A 117 8.65 7.01 10.46
C VAL A 117 8.08 7.79 11.65
N PRO A 118 8.87 8.01 12.73
CA PRO A 118 8.41 8.74 13.90
C PRO A 118 8.05 10.19 13.57
N GLY A 119 7.05 10.71 14.22
CA GLY A 119 6.56 12.05 13.93
C GLY A 119 5.88 12.14 12.56
N MET A 120 5.98 13.30 11.95
CA MET A 120 5.38 13.59 10.63
C MET A 120 6.34 14.47 9.83
N PRO A 121 7.50 13.96 9.39
CA PRO A 121 8.50 14.77 8.70
C PRO A 121 7.97 15.28 7.35
N LEU A 122 8.22 16.55 7.05
CA LEU A 122 7.89 17.15 5.75
C LEU A 122 8.59 16.39 4.63
N GLY A 123 7.82 16.03 3.59
CA GLY A 123 8.30 15.25 2.45
C GLY A 123 8.13 13.74 2.60
N SER A 124 7.70 13.23 3.77
CA SER A 124 7.21 11.85 3.83
C SER A 124 5.85 11.72 3.11
N PRO A 125 5.48 10.54 2.61
CA PRO A 125 4.25 10.35 1.85
C PRO A 125 3.00 10.84 2.59
N GLY A 126 2.25 11.76 1.99
CA GLY A 126 1.09 12.42 2.61
C GLY A 126 1.41 13.67 3.43
N MET A 127 2.72 13.98 3.61
CA MET A 127 3.22 15.19 4.28
C MET A 127 3.92 16.16 3.32
N GLU A 128 3.67 16.01 2.03
CA GLU A 128 4.16 16.93 1.01
C GLU A 128 3.39 18.25 1.08
N VAL A 129 4.12 19.36 1.08
CA VAL A 129 3.56 20.71 1.07
C VAL A 129 4.10 21.46 -0.14
N SER A 130 3.20 21.97 -0.99
CA SER A 130 3.58 22.71 -2.20
C SER A 130 4.44 23.94 -1.86
N GLY A 131 5.57 24.09 -2.55
CA GLY A 131 6.49 25.20 -2.36
C GLY A 131 7.39 25.07 -1.11
N VAL A 132 7.27 24.00 -0.32
CA VAL A 132 8.13 23.76 0.83
C VAL A 132 9.15 22.67 0.49
N LYS A 133 10.43 22.95 0.75
CA LYS A 133 11.49 21.96 0.54
C LYS A 133 11.32 20.81 1.55
N PRO A 134 11.31 19.55 1.08
CA PRO A 134 11.23 18.40 1.98
C PRO A 134 12.51 18.26 2.81
N HIS A 135 12.36 17.63 3.97
CA HIS A 135 13.47 17.34 4.88
C HIS A 135 13.90 15.88 4.76
N PRO A 136 15.20 15.56 4.84
CA PRO A 136 15.63 14.17 5.02
C PRO A 136 15.06 13.59 6.31
N TYR A 137 14.68 12.32 6.27
CA TYR A 137 14.17 11.61 7.44
C TYR A 137 14.58 10.14 7.41
N ASN A 138 14.53 9.51 8.59
CA ASN A 138 14.86 8.10 8.72
C ASN A 138 13.60 7.24 8.75
N VAL A 139 13.65 6.10 8.07
CA VAL A 139 12.81 4.95 8.37
C VAL A 139 13.58 4.10 9.37
N LEU A 140 12.96 3.77 10.50
CA LEU A 140 13.55 2.97 11.57
C LEU A 140 12.94 1.57 11.57
N THR A 141 13.70 0.54 11.91
CA THR A 141 13.15 -0.73 12.41
C THR A 141 12.88 -0.60 13.89
N PHE A 142 11.99 -1.45 14.42
CA PHE A 142 11.85 -1.67 15.85
C PHE A 142 11.65 -3.16 16.16
N ASP A 143 12.21 -3.61 17.27
CA ASP A 143 12.17 -5.01 17.72
C ASP A 143 11.20 -5.20 18.92
N LYS A 144 11.15 -6.45 19.42
CA LYS A 144 10.28 -6.81 20.57
C LYS A 144 10.68 -6.15 21.89
N GLN A 145 11.92 -5.69 22.01
CA GLN A 145 12.45 -4.97 23.14
C GLN A 145 12.22 -3.46 23.04
N GLY A 146 11.68 -2.98 21.89
CA GLY A 146 11.48 -1.57 21.61
C GLY A 146 12.74 -0.85 21.15
N ALA A 147 13.83 -1.57 20.88
CA ALA A 147 15.04 -0.98 20.33
C ALA A 147 14.82 -0.61 18.85
N THR A 148 15.35 0.54 18.45
CA THR A 148 15.19 1.07 17.10
C THR A 148 16.54 1.20 16.40
N THR A 149 16.57 0.90 15.08
CA THR A 149 17.75 1.04 14.24
C THR A 149 17.38 1.69 12.92
N VAL A 150 18.27 2.46 12.31
CA VAL A 150 18.03 3.06 11.00
C VAL A 150 17.94 1.96 9.94
N TYR A 151 16.77 1.85 9.30
CA TYR A 151 16.51 0.94 8.18
C TYR A 151 16.90 1.58 6.85
N SER A 152 16.50 2.86 6.66
CA SER A 152 16.89 3.65 5.50
C SER A 152 16.85 5.14 5.80
N VAL A 153 17.56 5.92 5.00
CA VAL A 153 17.54 7.39 5.03
C VAL A 153 16.85 7.88 3.76
N GLN A 154 15.75 8.58 3.92
CA GLN A 154 15.01 9.17 2.82
C GLN A 154 15.54 10.59 2.55
N LYS A 155 15.75 10.90 1.26
CA LYS A 155 16.20 12.23 0.77
C LYS A 155 15.24 12.66 -0.34
N PRO A 156 14.01 13.07 0.02
CA PRO A 156 12.96 13.43 -0.95
C PRO A 156 13.25 14.74 -1.67
#